data_f8bf3f0de718922ae246e0f61219a694
#
_entry.id   f8bf3f0de718922ae246e0f61219a694
#
_cell.length_a   1.000
_cell.length_b   1.000
_cell.length_c   1.000
_cell.angle_alpha   90.00
_cell.angle_beta   90.00
_cell.angle_gamma   90.00
#
_symmetry.space_group_name_H-M   'P 1'
#
loop_
_entity.id
_entity.type
_entity.pdbx_description
1 polymer ?
#
loop_
_entity_poly.entity_id
_entity_poly.type
_entity_poly.pdbx_seq_one_letter_code
_entity_poly.pdbx_strand_id
1 'polypeptide(L)'
;MRIADYSVTRAVLERHGFTFKKSFGQNFLTDTNILQKIVDTAEIDKNVNVIEIGPGIGALTEFLAENAAEVMAFEIDDRLIPILADTLRDFDNVKVINEDILKSDLQSRIKEFANPDLPIKVVANLPYYITTPILMHLIESKIPFAEFVVMMQKEVADRISAEPNTKAYGSLSIAVQYYMTAKVAFIVPRTVFVPAPNVDSAILKMTRREQPLVQVKDEDFFFHIAKISFVHRRKTLWNNLTSHFGKAEETKAKLEEALEMAEIKPSIRGEALSIAEFAKLADALKEVGL
;
A
#
# COMPACT_ATOMS: atom_id res chain seq x y z
N MET A 1 -12.48 -28.98 0.97
CA MET A 1 -13.33 -27.77 0.79
C MET A 1 -12.52 -26.58 1.28
N ARG A 2 -12.45 -25.52 0.51
CA ARG A 2 -11.65 -24.31 0.83
C ARG A 2 -12.47 -23.34 1.70
N ILE A 3 -11.78 -22.57 2.56
CA ILE A 3 -12.43 -21.50 3.37
C ILE A 3 -13.17 -20.52 2.47
N ALA A 4 -12.60 -20.21 1.29
CA ALA A 4 -13.16 -19.30 0.30
C ALA A 4 -14.38 -19.84 -0.45
N ASP A 5 -14.66 -21.15 -0.42
CA ASP A 5 -15.87 -21.69 -1.04
C ASP A 5 -17.10 -21.01 -0.41
N TYR A 6 -17.98 -20.44 -1.24
CA TYR A 6 -19.11 -19.63 -0.76
C TYR A 6 -19.94 -20.33 0.33
N SER A 7 -20.22 -21.63 0.15
CA SER A 7 -20.95 -22.43 1.15
C SER A 7 -20.19 -22.58 2.47
N VAL A 8 -18.86 -22.71 2.41
CA VAL A 8 -17.99 -22.81 3.60
C VAL A 8 -17.91 -21.47 4.30
N THR A 9 -17.64 -20.40 3.56
CA THR A 9 -17.64 -19.02 4.10
C THR A 9 -18.93 -18.73 4.84
N ARG A 10 -20.07 -19.00 4.22
CA ARG A 10 -21.40 -18.79 4.83
C ARG A 10 -21.59 -19.64 6.09
N ALA A 11 -21.28 -20.92 6.03
CA ALA A 11 -21.43 -21.83 7.17
C ALA A 11 -20.54 -21.40 8.37
N VAL A 12 -19.31 -20.95 8.10
CA VAL A 12 -18.39 -20.43 9.14
C VAL A 12 -18.97 -19.20 9.81
N LEU A 13 -19.45 -18.22 9.03
CA LEU A 13 -20.02 -16.99 9.54
C LEU A 13 -21.30 -17.25 10.36
N GLU A 14 -22.19 -18.14 9.89
CA GLU A 14 -23.41 -18.53 10.59
C GLU A 14 -23.09 -19.26 11.90
N ARG A 15 -22.15 -20.21 11.90
CA ARG A 15 -21.73 -20.96 13.10
C ARG A 15 -21.19 -20.06 14.21
N HIS A 16 -20.46 -19.02 13.84
CA HIS A 16 -19.89 -18.07 14.80
C HIS A 16 -20.81 -16.85 15.08
N GLY A 17 -21.99 -16.80 14.47
CA GLY A 17 -22.91 -15.67 14.64
C GLY A 17 -22.31 -14.34 14.20
N PHE A 18 -21.45 -14.36 13.19
CA PHE A 18 -20.73 -13.17 12.76
C PHE A 18 -21.63 -12.22 11.95
N THR A 19 -21.56 -10.93 12.31
CA THR A 19 -22.25 -9.85 11.60
C THR A 19 -21.23 -8.83 11.09
N PHE A 20 -21.40 -8.41 9.84
CA PHE A 20 -20.50 -7.45 9.21
C PHE A 20 -20.58 -6.06 9.88
N LYS A 21 -19.41 -5.48 10.18
CA LYS A 21 -19.32 -4.08 10.62
C LYS A 21 -18.83 -3.22 9.45
N LYS A 22 -19.63 -2.26 9.02
CA LYS A 22 -19.28 -1.31 7.95
C LYS A 22 -17.99 -0.52 8.28
N SER A 23 -17.74 -0.23 9.57
CA SER A 23 -16.55 0.50 10.04
C SER A 23 -15.23 -0.21 9.75
N PHE A 24 -15.23 -1.53 9.56
CA PHE A 24 -14.05 -2.31 9.22
C PHE A 24 -13.90 -2.58 7.71
N GLY A 25 -14.87 -2.15 6.89
CA GLY A 25 -14.83 -2.34 5.44
C GLY A 25 -14.70 -3.81 5.02
N GLN A 26 -15.33 -4.72 5.77
CA GLN A 26 -15.18 -6.16 5.59
C GLN A 26 -15.87 -6.65 4.33
N ASN A 27 -15.08 -7.14 3.37
CA ASN A 27 -15.52 -7.79 2.14
C ASN A 27 -14.68 -9.05 1.97
N PHE A 28 -15.30 -10.22 2.13
CA PHE A 28 -14.58 -11.49 2.08
C PHE A 28 -14.55 -12.02 0.65
N LEU A 29 -13.34 -12.33 0.17
CA LEU A 29 -13.12 -12.92 -1.14
C LEU A 29 -13.54 -14.38 -1.15
N THR A 30 -14.41 -14.77 -2.10
CA THR A 30 -14.98 -16.10 -2.22
C THR A 30 -14.64 -16.80 -3.54
N ASP A 31 -13.52 -16.45 -4.16
CA ASP A 31 -13.04 -17.04 -5.41
C ASP A 31 -11.65 -17.65 -5.22
N THR A 32 -11.59 -18.97 -5.26
CA THR A 32 -10.35 -19.75 -5.05
C THR A 32 -9.33 -19.56 -6.17
N ASN A 33 -9.79 -19.31 -7.41
CA ASN A 33 -8.88 -19.06 -8.54
C ASN A 33 -8.16 -17.74 -8.39
N ILE A 34 -8.86 -16.71 -7.88
CA ILE A 34 -8.25 -15.40 -7.61
C ILE A 34 -7.25 -15.52 -6.46
N LEU A 35 -7.56 -16.25 -5.38
CA LEU A 35 -6.64 -16.48 -4.27
C LEU A 35 -5.37 -17.20 -4.72
N GLN A 36 -5.49 -18.23 -5.53
CA GLN A 36 -4.32 -18.91 -6.11
C GLN A 36 -3.50 -17.98 -6.98
N LYS A 37 -4.15 -17.17 -7.81
CA LYS A 37 -3.47 -16.20 -8.67
C LYS A 37 -2.73 -15.12 -7.88
N ILE A 38 -3.23 -14.72 -6.70
CA ILE A 38 -2.51 -13.80 -5.78
C ILE A 38 -1.22 -14.46 -5.29
N VAL A 39 -1.28 -15.70 -4.82
CA VAL A 39 -0.12 -16.45 -4.33
C VAL A 39 0.91 -16.66 -5.44
N ASP A 40 0.45 -17.02 -6.65
CA ASP A 40 1.32 -17.18 -7.82
C ASP A 40 1.99 -15.85 -8.21
N THR A 41 1.24 -14.75 -8.19
CA THR A 41 1.77 -13.41 -8.47
C THR A 41 2.84 -12.99 -7.45
N ALA A 42 2.66 -13.37 -6.19
CA ALA A 42 3.60 -13.10 -5.10
C ALA A 42 4.78 -14.08 -5.08
N GLU A 43 4.76 -15.12 -5.91
CA GLU A 43 5.82 -16.13 -5.98
C GLU A 43 6.18 -16.66 -4.57
N ILE A 44 5.14 -17.08 -3.82
CA ILE A 44 5.29 -17.59 -2.46
C ILE A 44 5.74 -19.04 -2.49
N ASP A 45 6.82 -19.33 -1.78
CA ASP A 45 7.35 -20.68 -1.59
C ASP A 45 7.86 -20.89 -0.15
N LYS A 46 8.38 -22.05 0.16
CA LYS A 46 8.88 -22.42 1.49
C LYS A 46 10.16 -21.68 1.93
N ASN A 47 10.70 -20.80 1.09
CA ASN A 47 11.83 -19.92 1.41
C ASN A 47 11.40 -18.47 1.67
N VAL A 48 10.13 -18.22 1.88
CA VAL A 48 9.56 -16.88 2.10
C VAL A 48 8.67 -16.88 3.34
N ASN A 49 8.89 -15.90 4.21
CA ASN A 49 7.94 -15.53 5.26
C ASN A 49 6.91 -14.52 4.73
N VAL A 50 5.70 -14.63 5.19
CA VAL A 50 4.61 -13.73 4.77
C VAL A 50 4.04 -12.98 5.95
N ILE A 51 3.84 -11.68 5.78
CA ILE A 51 2.95 -10.87 6.63
C ILE A 51 1.65 -10.65 5.87
N GLU A 52 0.55 -11.04 6.48
CA GLU A 52 -0.80 -10.77 6.01
C GLU A 52 -1.49 -9.76 6.93
N ILE A 53 -2.21 -8.79 6.36
CA ILE A 53 -2.94 -7.78 7.11
C ILE A 53 -4.43 -7.93 6.80
N GLY A 54 -5.23 -8.09 7.85
CA GLY A 54 -6.65 -8.31 7.72
C GLY A 54 -7.01 -9.68 7.10
N PRO A 55 -6.63 -10.80 7.73
CA PRO A 55 -6.90 -12.14 7.20
C PRO A 55 -8.39 -12.47 7.10
N GLY A 56 -9.26 -11.69 7.74
CA GLY A 56 -10.69 -11.94 7.78
C GLY A 56 -11.00 -13.29 8.40
N ILE A 57 -11.63 -14.18 7.65
CA ILE A 57 -11.92 -15.56 8.09
C ILE A 57 -10.81 -16.56 7.70
N GLY A 58 -9.71 -16.09 7.11
CA GLY A 58 -8.55 -16.92 6.77
C GLY A 58 -8.54 -17.45 5.33
N ALA A 59 -9.35 -16.94 4.42
CA ALA A 59 -9.44 -17.43 3.04
C ALA A 59 -8.13 -17.30 2.27
N LEU A 60 -7.48 -16.14 2.30
CA LEU A 60 -6.15 -15.95 1.71
C LEU A 60 -5.07 -16.62 2.56
N THR A 61 -5.20 -16.57 3.88
CA THR A 61 -4.26 -17.18 4.83
C THR A 61 -4.07 -18.68 4.57
N GLU A 62 -5.14 -19.41 4.28
CA GLU A 62 -5.10 -20.84 3.91
C GLU A 62 -4.13 -21.08 2.73
N PHE A 63 -4.26 -20.32 1.66
CA PHE A 63 -3.40 -20.45 0.48
C PHE A 63 -1.95 -20.02 0.77
N LEU A 64 -1.76 -18.98 1.55
CA LEU A 64 -0.42 -18.55 1.97
C LEU A 64 0.26 -19.61 2.84
N ALA A 65 -0.44 -20.18 3.81
CA ALA A 65 0.09 -21.19 4.72
C ALA A 65 0.53 -22.48 3.99
N GLU A 66 -0.21 -22.88 2.96
CA GLU A 66 0.15 -24.05 2.14
C GLU A 66 1.49 -23.85 1.41
N ASN A 67 1.81 -22.61 1.03
CA ASN A 67 2.95 -22.31 0.17
C ASN A 67 4.14 -21.68 0.91
N ALA A 68 3.92 -20.79 1.87
CA ALA A 68 4.95 -20.06 2.59
C ALA A 68 5.71 -20.93 3.62
N ALA A 69 6.89 -20.45 4.03
CA ALA A 69 7.58 -20.97 5.21
C ALA A 69 6.72 -20.75 6.47
N GLU A 70 6.34 -19.51 6.71
CA GLU A 70 5.50 -19.11 7.85
C GLU A 70 4.66 -17.88 7.47
N VAL A 71 3.46 -17.78 8.04
CA VAL A 71 2.54 -16.65 7.87
C VAL A 71 2.26 -16.00 9.21
N MET A 72 2.46 -14.71 9.29
CA MET A 72 2.09 -13.89 10.43
C MET A 72 0.94 -12.96 10.02
N ALA A 73 -0.24 -13.20 10.56
CA ALA A 73 -1.47 -12.50 10.18
C ALA A 73 -1.92 -11.54 11.28
N PHE A 74 -2.04 -10.25 10.94
CA PHE A 74 -2.49 -9.20 11.86
C PHE A 74 -3.97 -8.91 11.66
N GLU A 75 -4.77 -9.10 12.71
CA GLU A 75 -6.20 -8.86 12.72
C GLU A 75 -6.60 -7.93 13.87
N ILE A 76 -7.27 -6.83 13.53
CA ILE A 76 -7.73 -5.83 14.51
C ILE A 76 -9.11 -6.17 15.11
N ASP A 77 -9.94 -6.93 14.40
CA ASP A 77 -11.29 -7.30 14.85
C ASP A 77 -11.24 -8.54 15.74
N ASP A 78 -11.40 -8.33 17.05
CA ASP A 78 -11.41 -9.39 18.07
C ASP A 78 -12.40 -10.52 17.77
N ARG A 79 -13.50 -10.22 17.08
CA ARG A 79 -14.54 -11.19 16.75
C ARG A 79 -14.09 -12.21 15.70
N LEU A 80 -13.07 -11.87 14.92
CA LEU A 80 -12.49 -12.77 13.91
C LEU A 80 -11.44 -13.73 14.51
N ILE A 81 -10.90 -13.44 15.68
CA ILE A 81 -9.86 -14.27 16.30
C ILE A 81 -10.36 -15.70 16.59
N PRO A 82 -11.53 -15.93 17.20
CA PRO A 82 -12.07 -17.29 17.37
C PRO A 82 -12.36 -18.00 16.03
N ILE A 83 -12.78 -17.24 15.02
CA ILE A 83 -13.04 -17.77 13.68
C ILE A 83 -11.74 -18.24 13.03
N LEU A 84 -10.68 -17.44 13.10
CA LEU A 84 -9.35 -17.78 12.59
C LEU A 84 -8.76 -19.00 13.31
N ALA A 85 -8.96 -19.10 14.62
CA ALA A 85 -8.54 -20.28 15.40
C ALA A 85 -9.25 -21.58 14.91
N ASP A 86 -10.50 -21.47 14.50
CA ASP A 86 -11.26 -22.61 13.95
C ASP A 86 -10.86 -22.91 12.49
N THR A 87 -10.83 -21.91 11.63
CA THR A 87 -10.58 -22.11 10.19
C THR A 87 -9.14 -22.51 9.85
N LEU A 88 -8.18 -22.06 10.65
CA LEU A 88 -6.75 -22.26 10.44
C LEU A 88 -6.13 -23.32 11.37
N ARG A 89 -6.94 -24.06 12.12
CA ARG A 89 -6.48 -25.04 13.14
C ARG A 89 -5.54 -26.12 12.61
N ASP A 90 -5.63 -26.44 11.33
CA ASP A 90 -4.83 -27.50 10.69
C ASP A 90 -3.47 -26.99 10.17
N PHE A 91 -3.16 -25.68 10.35
CA PHE A 91 -1.91 -25.08 9.95
C PHE A 91 -1.06 -24.72 11.18
N ASP A 92 0.10 -25.31 11.29
CA ASP A 92 1.08 -25.07 12.37
C ASP A 92 2.06 -23.92 12.06
N ASN A 93 2.08 -23.47 10.80
CA ASN A 93 2.93 -22.37 10.31
C ASN A 93 2.21 -21.02 10.20
N VAL A 94 1.06 -20.85 10.85
CA VAL A 94 0.32 -19.59 10.91
C VAL A 94 0.28 -19.05 12.32
N LYS A 95 0.69 -17.79 12.48
CA LYS A 95 0.57 -17.05 13.72
C LYS A 95 -0.39 -15.86 13.53
N VAL A 96 -1.53 -15.91 14.22
CA VAL A 96 -2.50 -14.81 14.24
C VAL A 96 -2.16 -13.86 15.39
N ILE A 97 -2.05 -12.57 15.08
CA ILE A 97 -1.74 -11.51 16.02
C ILE A 97 -2.91 -10.54 16.07
N ASN A 98 -3.56 -10.44 17.22
CA ASN A 98 -4.67 -9.50 17.41
C ASN A 98 -4.12 -8.12 17.79
N GLU A 99 -3.65 -7.40 16.78
CA GLU A 99 -3.10 -6.04 16.93
C GLU A 99 -3.45 -5.18 15.72
N ASP A 100 -3.48 -3.87 15.94
CA ASP A 100 -3.49 -2.88 14.88
C ASP A 100 -2.09 -2.78 14.26
N ILE A 101 -1.96 -3.10 12.98
CA ILE A 101 -0.69 -3.06 12.25
C ILE A 101 0.00 -1.69 12.32
N LEU A 102 -0.77 -0.61 12.40
CA LEU A 102 -0.23 0.76 12.52
C LEU A 102 0.41 1.06 13.88
N LYS A 103 0.12 0.24 14.89
CA LYS A 103 0.61 0.41 16.29
C LYS A 103 1.53 -0.71 16.74
N SER A 104 1.61 -1.78 15.96
CA SER A 104 2.41 -2.95 16.28
C SER A 104 3.91 -2.64 16.19
N ASP A 105 4.69 -3.19 17.11
CA ASP A 105 6.15 -3.21 17.02
C ASP A 105 6.60 -4.28 16.02
N LEU A 106 6.55 -3.94 14.74
CA LEU A 106 6.90 -4.85 13.66
C LEU A 106 8.35 -5.34 13.73
N GLN A 107 9.29 -4.51 14.22
CA GLN A 107 10.69 -4.90 14.37
C GLN A 107 10.84 -6.07 15.36
N SER A 108 10.05 -6.07 16.42
CA SER A 108 10.02 -7.18 17.38
C SER A 108 9.26 -8.38 16.82
N ARG A 109 8.13 -8.13 16.13
CA ARG A 109 7.28 -9.20 15.61
C ARG A 109 7.98 -10.06 14.55
N ILE A 110 8.72 -9.46 13.61
CA ILE A 110 9.42 -10.21 12.58
C ILE A 110 10.50 -11.16 13.12
N LYS A 111 11.03 -10.89 14.32
CA LYS A 111 11.98 -11.79 15.00
C LYS A 111 11.33 -13.04 15.57
N GLU A 112 9.99 -13.05 15.64
CA GLU A 112 9.22 -14.21 16.11
C GLU A 112 9.01 -15.27 15.03
N PHE A 113 9.40 -15.03 13.77
CA PHE A 113 9.45 -16.07 12.75
C PHE A 113 10.47 -17.15 13.13
N ALA A 114 10.15 -18.40 12.84
CA ALA A 114 11.06 -19.52 13.11
C ALA A 114 12.40 -19.38 12.38
N ASN A 115 12.38 -18.81 11.18
CA ASN A 115 13.57 -18.39 10.44
C ASN A 115 13.43 -16.94 10.00
N PRO A 116 13.84 -15.97 10.85
CA PRO A 116 13.70 -14.54 10.56
C PRO A 116 14.62 -14.02 9.45
N ASP A 117 15.60 -14.81 9.01
CA ASP A 117 16.53 -14.44 7.94
C ASP A 117 15.93 -14.64 6.52
N LEU A 118 14.81 -15.36 6.41
CA LEU A 118 14.12 -15.51 5.14
C LEU A 118 13.53 -14.17 4.66
N PRO A 119 13.48 -13.94 3.33
CA PRO A 119 12.79 -12.78 2.77
C PRO A 119 11.35 -12.68 3.28
N ILE A 120 10.90 -11.47 3.57
CA ILE A 120 9.54 -11.20 4.03
C ILE A 120 8.77 -10.51 2.91
N LYS A 121 7.64 -11.09 2.52
CA LYS A 121 6.68 -10.48 1.59
C LYS A 121 5.41 -10.11 2.33
N VAL A 122 4.79 -9.02 1.92
CA VAL A 122 3.48 -8.60 2.41
C VAL A 122 2.44 -8.99 1.37
N VAL A 123 1.51 -9.86 1.75
CA VAL A 123 0.41 -10.31 0.87
C VAL A 123 -0.90 -10.12 1.63
N ALA A 124 -1.79 -9.28 1.12
CA ALA A 124 -2.98 -8.90 1.86
C ALA A 124 -4.13 -8.44 0.98
N ASN A 125 -5.35 -8.67 1.46
CA ASN A 125 -6.55 -7.97 1.03
C ASN A 125 -6.77 -6.79 2.00
N LEU A 126 -6.27 -5.59 1.64
CA LEU A 126 -6.31 -4.44 2.54
C LEU A 126 -7.71 -3.85 2.67
N PRO A 127 -8.15 -3.46 3.89
CA PRO A 127 -9.38 -2.71 4.09
C PRO A 127 -9.35 -1.38 3.32
N TYR A 128 -10.40 -1.06 2.55
CA TYR A 128 -10.40 0.09 1.64
C TYR A 128 -10.23 1.44 2.33
N TYR A 129 -10.77 1.60 3.54
CA TYR A 129 -10.75 2.88 4.26
C TYR A 129 -9.38 3.26 4.83
N ILE A 130 -8.44 2.31 4.92
CA ILE A 130 -7.15 2.48 5.57
C ILE A 130 -5.96 1.97 4.73
N THR A 131 -6.19 1.68 3.45
CA THR A 131 -5.18 1.11 2.54
C THR A 131 -3.92 1.97 2.49
N THR A 132 -4.04 3.26 2.20
CA THR A 132 -2.88 4.16 2.04
C THR A 132 -2.08 4.31 3.33
N PRO A 133 -2.67 4.59 4.51
CA PRO A 133 -1.93 4.64 5.77
C PRO A 133 -1.16 3.35 6.08
N ILE A 134 -1.77 2.19 5.90
CA ILE A 134 -1.11 0.89 6.14
C ILE A 134 0.08 0.72 5.19
N LEU A 135 -0.14 0.96 3.91
CA LEU A 135 0.90 0.79 2.90
C LEU A 135 2.11 1.68 3.16
N MET A 136 1.88 2.98 3.41
CA MET A 136 2.96 3.93 3.71
C MET A 136 3.68 3.58 5.00
N HIS A 137 2.95 3.19 6.06
CA HIS A 137 3.55 2.75 7.31
C HIS A 137 4.54 1.59 7.10
N LEU A 138 4.17 0.60 6.30
CA LEU A 138 5.03 -0.56 6.01
C LEU A 138 6.21 -0.19 5.12
N ILE A 139 6.00 0.62 4.08
CA ILE A 139 7.06 1.07 3.17
C ILE A 139 8.12 1.88 3.91
N GLU A 140 7.71 2.76 4.83
CA GLU A 140 8.58 3.66 5.59
C GLU A 140 9.19 3.01 6.85
N SER A 141 8.78 1.81 7.23
CA SER A 141 9.13 1.14 8.50
C SER A 141 10.60 0.74 8.65
N LYS A 142 11.45 0.93 7.64
CA LYS A 142 12.85 0.44 7.58
C LYS A 142 13.00 -1.10 7.62
N ILE A 143 11.91 -1.85 7.63
CA ILE A 143 11.94 -3.30 7.49
C ILE A 143 12.16 -3.61 6.01
N PRO A 144 13.12 -4.49 5.68
CA PRO A 144 13.45 -4.80 4.29
C PRO A 144 12.44 -5.77 3.67
N PHE A 145 11.16 -5.39 3.63
CA PHE A 145 10.17 -6.16 2.88
C PHE A 145 10.57 -6.27 1.42
N ALA A 146 10.69 -7.49 0.91
CA ALA A 146 11.14 -7.73 -0.46
C ALA A 146 10.08 -7.29 -1.49
N GLU A 147 8.82 -7.59 -1.19
CA GLU A 147 7.71 -7.39 -2.12
C GLU A 147 6.39 -7.22 -1.38
N PHE A 148 5.49 -6.47 -2.00
CA PHE A 148 4.09 -6.33 -1.59
C PHE A 148 3.21 -6.80 -2.75
N VAL A 149 2.32 -7.73 -2.49
CA VAL A 149 1.25 -8.12 -3.41
C VAL A 149 -0.06 -7.93 -2.67
N VAL A 150 -0.71 -6.81 -2.94
CA VAL A 150 -1.84 -6.34 -2.13
C VAL A 150 -3.05 -6.01 -2.99
N MET A 151 -4.21 -6.37 -2.49
CA MET A 151 -5.49 -6.03 -3.09
C MET A 151 -6.03 -4.75 -2.47
N MET A 152 -6.51 -3.87 -3.33
CA MET A 152 -7.09 -2.58 -2.95
C MET A 152 -8.13 -2.15 -3.98
N GLN A 153 -8.85 -1.06 -3.72
CA GLN A 153 -9.71 -0.46 -4.74
C GLN A 153 -8.91 -0.13 -6.00
N LYS A 154 -9.49 -0.42 -7.16
CA LYS A 154 -8.84 -0.19 -8.46
C LYS A 154 -8.32 1.25 -8.62
N GLU A 155 -9.10 2.25 -8.19
CA GLU A 155 -8.69 3.66 -8.27
C GLU A 155 -7.40 3.94 -7.47
N VAL A 156 -7.25 3.34 -6.29
CA VAL A 156 -6.04 3.51 -5.45
C VAL A 156 -4.84 2.85 -6.11
N ALA A 157 -5.00 1.65 -6.65
CA ALA A 157 -3.94 0.96 -7.39
C ALA A 157 -3.50 1.75 -8.64
N ASP A 158 -4.45 2.29 -9.39
CA ASP A 158 -4.18 3.14 -10.56
C ASP A 158 -3.40 4.40 -10.16
N ARG A 159 -3.73 5.02 -9.03
CA ARG A 159 -3.00 6.20 -8.53
C ARG A 159 -1.58 5.85 -8.10
N ILE A 160 -1.35 4.73 -7.45
CA ILE A 160 -0.02 4.30 -6.99
C ILE A 160 0.89 4.00 -8.19
N SER A 161 0.37 3.34 -9.21
CA SER A 161 1.12 2.91 -10.40
C SER A 161 1.14 3.93 -11.55
N ALA A 162 0.55 5.11 -11.35
CA ALA A 162 0.37 6.10 -12.40
C ALA A 162 1.69 6.73 -12.87
N GLU A 163 1.76 7.01 -14.16
CA GLU A 163 2.85 7.74 -14.80
C GLU A 163 2.54 9.25 -14.86
N PRO A 164 3.56 10.13 -14.96
CA PRO A 164 3.37 11.55 -15.20
C PRO A 164 2.46 11.82 -16.42
N ASN A 165 1.79 12.98 -16.44
CA ASN A 165 0.83 13.39 -17.45
C ASN A 165 -0.45 12.54 -17.53
N THR A 166 -0.75 11.76 -16.50
CA THR A 166 -2.01 11.04 -16.40
C THR A 166 -2.89 11.65 -15.30
N LYS A 167 -4.21 11.45 -15.42
CA LYS A 167 -5.18 11.94 -14.44
C LYS A 167 -4.98 11.30 -13.05
N ALA A 168 -4.50 10.07 -13.01
CA ALA A 168 -4.31 9.32 -11.77
C ALA A 168 -3.02 9.73 -11.01
N TYR A 169 -2.03 10.29 -11.71
CA TYR A 169 -0.74 10.66 -11.12
C TYR A 169 -0.88 11.77 -10.06
N GLY A 170 -0.21 11.57 -8.93
CA GLY A 170 -0.25 12.51 -7.82
C GLY A 170 0.80 12.21 -6.75
N SER A 171 0.68 12.84 -5.60
CA SER A 171 1.62 12.69 -4.49
C SER A 171 1.75 11.26 -3.99
N LEU A 172 0.68 10.46 -4.04
CA LEU A 172 0.72 9.04 -3.67
C LEU A 172 1.56 8.21 -4.66
N SER A 173 1.46 8.51 -5.97
CA SER A 173 2.31 7.88 -6.99
C SER A 173 3.78 8.10 -6.68
N ILE A 174 4.14 9.35 -6.37
CA ILE A 174 5.52 9.77 -6.06
C ILE A 174 6.01 9.10 -4.77
N ALA A 175 5.20 9.13 -3.70
CA ALA A 175 5.58 8.59 -2.40
C ALA A 175 5.89 7.08 -2.46
N VAL A 176 5.08 6.31 -3.18
CA VAL A 176 5.30 4.87 -3.33
C VAL A 176 6.42 4.58 -4.31
N GLN A 177 6.42 5.22 -5.49
CA GLN A 177 7.39 4.93 -6.54
C GLN A 177 8.82 5.42 -6.21
N TYR A 178 8.95 6.31 -5.24
CA TYR A 178 10.25 6.68 -4.69
C TYR A 178 10.99 5.47 -4.10
N TYR A 179 10.29 4.60 -3.36
CA TYR A 179 10.86 3.43 -2.70
C TYR A 179 10.65 2.11 -3.47
N MET A 180 9.60 2.03 -4.30
CA MET A 180 9.11 0.79 -4.89
C MET A 180 8.90 0.94 -6.40
N THR A 181 9.05 -0.16 -7.14
CA THR A 181 8.35 -0.29 -8.42
C THR A 181 6.91 -0.67 -8.14
N ALA A 182 5.95 -0.23 -8.93
CA ALA A 182 4.54 -0.53 -8.71
C ALA A 182 3.85 -0.87 -10.04
N LYS A 183 3.15 -2.00 -10.08
CA LYS A 183 2.43 -2.47 -11.27
C LYS A 183 1.13 -3.14 -10.87
N VAL A 184 0.03 -2.79 -11.56
CA VAL A 184 -1.23 -3.54 -11.46
C VAL A 184 -1.03 -4.90 -12.13
N ALA A 185 -1.17 -5.98 -11.36
CA ALA A 185 -1.03 -7.34 -11.86
C ALA A 185 -2.30 -7.79 -12.57
N PHE A 186 -3.47 -7.61 -11.93
CA PHE A 186 -4.78 -7.92 -12.52
C PHE A 186 -5.92 -7.25 -11.75
N ILE A 187 -7.08 -7.17 -12.39
CA ILE A 187 -8.30 -6.61 -11.82
C ILE A 187 -9.14 -7.73 -11.19
N VAL A 188 -9.75 -7.43 -10.05
CA VAL A 188 -10.64 -8.33 -9.31
C VAL A 188 -12.05 -7.73 -9.31
N PRO A 189 -13.03 -8.39 -9.94
CA PRO A 189 -14.39 -7.87 -10.02
C PRO A 189 -15.05 -7.89 -8.64
N ARG A 190 -15.87 -6.88 -8.36
CA ARG A 190 -16.60 -6.75 -7.08
C ARG A 190 -17.53 -7.93 -6.77
N THR A 191 -17.94 -8.67 -7.78
CA THR A 191 -18.89 -9.79 -7.66
C THR A 191 -18.34 -11.02 -6.95
N VAL A 192 -17.02 -11.11 -6.75
CA VAL A 192 -16.36 -12.23 -6.07
C VAL A 192 -16.21 -12.02 -4.55
N PHE A 193 -16.80 -10.96 -4.01
CA PHE A 193 -16.76 -10.65 -2.58
C PHE A 193 -18.12 -10.79 -1.91
N VAL A 194 -18.12 -11.11 -0.62
CA VAL A 194 -19.29 -11.14 0.26
C VAL A 194 -19.00 -10.30 1.51
N PRO A 195 -19.78 -9.20 1.74
CA PRO A 195 -20.69 -8.56 0.80
C PRO A 195 -19.92 -7.94 -0.39
N ALA A 196 -20.58 -7.76 -1.53
CA ALA A 196 -19.95 -7.13 -2.68
C ALA A 196 -19.67 -5.64 -2.40
N PRO A 197 -18.45 -5.14 -2.65
CA PRO A 197 -18.14 -3.71 -2.58
C PRO A 197 -18.77 -2.94 -3.75
N ASN A 198 -18.73 -1.61 -3.68
CA ASN A 198 -19.31 -0.76 -4.73
C ASN A 198 -18.43 -0.65 -5.98
N VAL A 199 -17.14 -0.96 -5.87
CA VAL A 199 -16.13 -0.79 -6.92
C VAL A 199 -15.32 -2.07 -7.08
N ASP A 200 -14.70 -2.25 -8.25
CA ASP A 200 -13.74 -3.31 -8.48
C ASP A 200 -12.44 -3.06 -7.71
N SER A 201 -11.74 -4.14 -7.43
CA SER A 201 -10.43 -4.14 -6.82
C SER A 201 -9.34 -4.43 -7.85
N ALA A 202 -8.10 -4.19 -7.47
CA ALA A 202 -6.93 -4.57 -8.24
C ALA A 202 -5.89 -5.20 -7.32
N ILE A 203 -5.13 -6.13 -7.86
CA ILE A 203 -3.91 -6.63 -7.24
C ILE A 203 -2.76 -5.76 -7.72
N LEU A 204 -2.10 -5.11 -6.79
CA LEU A 204 -0.91 -4.30 -7.03
C LEU A 204 0.32 -5.06 -6.56
N LYS A 205 1.28 -5.27 -7.46
CA LYS A 205 2.59 -5.82 -7.16
C LYS A 205 3.59 -4.68 -7.04
N MET A 206 4.24 -4.57 -5.88
CA MET A 206 5.28 -3.59 -5.61
C MET A 206 6.55 -4.30 -5.16
N THR A 207 7.67 -3.98 -5.79
CA THR A 207 8.97 -4.54 -5.45
C THR A 207 9.87 -3.43 -4.93
N ARG A 208 10.54 -3.68 -3.81
CA ARG A 208 11.46 -2.71 -3.21
C ARG A 208 12.65 -2.44 -4.14
N ARG A 209 12.95 -1.17 -4.33
CA ARG A 209 14.17 -0.75 -5.02
C ARG A 209 15.37 -0.97 -4.08
N GLU A 210 16.51 -1.30 -4.63
CA GLU A 210 17.77 -1.37 -3.87
C GLU A 210 18.16 -0.01 -3.29
N GLN A 211 17.87 1.06 -4.04
CA GLN A 211 18.02 2.45 -3.63
C GLN A 211 16.78 3.23 -4.06
N PRO A 212 16.43 4.34 -3.38
CA PRO A 212 15.38 5.22 -3.84
C PRO A 212 15.55 5.62 -5.31
N LEU A 213 14.44 5.83 -6.02
CA LEU A 213 14.45 6.17 -7.45
C LEU A 213 15.28 7.41 -7.76
N VAL A 214 15.32 8.35 -6.84
CA VAL A 214 16.11 9.59 -6.91
C VAL A 214 16.76 9.84 -5.55
N GLN A 215 17.88 10.57 -5.55
CA GLN A 215 18.50 11.07 -4.33
C GLN A 215 18.08 12.52 -4.12
N VAL A 216 17.75 12.87 -2.89
CA VAL A 216 17.36 14.22 -2.46
C VAL A 216 18.11 14.60 -1.19
N LYS A 217 18.32 15.90 -0.97
CA LYS A 217 19.00 16.42 0.23
C LYS A 217 18.15 16.22 1.50
N ASP A 218 16.81 16.22 1.35
CA ASP A 218 15.85 16.09 2.44
C ASP A 218 14.58 15.37 1.94
N GLU A 219 14.38 14.13 2.35
CA GLU A 219 13.23 13.32 1.92
C GLU A 219 11.90 13.89 2.38
N ASP A 220 11.82 14.37 3.63
CA ASP A 220 10.57 14.91 4.18
C ASP A 220 10.15 16.17 3.41
N PHE A 221 11.11 17.02 3.12
CA PHE A 221 10.87 18.21 2.31
C PHE A 221 10.49 17.86 0.87
N PHE A 222 11.15 16.89 0.25
CA PHE A 222 10.79 16.40 -1.08
C PHE A 222 9.34 15.93 -1.14
N PHE A 223 8.90 15.07 -0.21
CA PHE A 223 7.51 14.61 -0.16
C PHE A 223 6.54 15.75 0.14
N HIS A 224 6.95 16.71 0.97
CA HIS A 224 6.15 17.91 1.22
C HIS A 224 5.94 18.73 -0.05
N ILE A 225 6.99 19.00 -0.82
CA ILE A 225 6.91 19.71 -2.11
C ILE A 225 6.04 18.97 -3.11
N ALA A 226 6.20 17.65 -3.22
CA ALA A 226 5.32 16.84 -4.05
C ALA A 226 3.86 17.03 -3.63
N LYS A 227 3.55 16.91 -2.34
CA LYS A 227 2.19 17.03 -1.81
C LYS A 227 1.56 18.39 -2.10
N ILE A 228 2.26 19.50 -1.83
CA ILE A 228 1.71 20.86 -2.05
C ILE A 228 1.50 21.17 -3.53
N SER A 229 2.29 20.58 -4.42
CA SER A 229 2.16 20.75 -5.87
C SER A 229 0.86 20.16 -6.44
N PHE A 230 0.17 19.31 -5.69
CA PHE A 230 -1.11 18.68 -6.07
C PHE A 230 -2.32 19.20 -5.29
N VAL A 231 -2.17 20.17 -4.38
CA VAL A 231 -3.28 20.71 -3.58
C VAL A 231 -4.38 21.27 -4.49
N HIS A 232 -3.98 22.02 -5.51
CA HIS A 232 -4.90 22.55 -6.52
C HIS A 232 -4.52 21.99 -7.90
N ARG A 233 -4.97 20.78 -8.23
CA ARG A 233 -4.60 20.05 -9.45
C ARG A 233 -4.77 20.82 -10.74
N ARG A 234 -5.79 21.68 -10.83
CA ARG A 234 -6.07 22.51 -12.03
C ARG A 234 -5.21 23.78 -12.12
N LYS A 235 -4.46 24.11 -11.09
CA LYS A 235 -3.57 25.28 -11.05
C LYS A 235 -2.16 24.91 -11.49
N THR A 236 -1.42 25.92 -11.93
CA THR A 236 0.00 25.79 -12.26
C THR A 236 0.83 25.48 -11.01
N LEU A 237 2.02 24.96 -11.23
CA LEU A 237 3.00 24.75 -10.16
C LEU A 237 3.30 26.06 -9.42
N TRP A 238 3.49 27.17 -10.16
CA TRP A 238 3.66 28.51 -9.59
C TRP A 238 2.56 28.87 -8.61
N ASN A 239 1.30 28.68 -8.99
CA ASN A 239 0.18 29.02 -8.13
C ASN A 239 0.11 28.16 -6.86
N ASN A 240 0.48 26.88 -6.94
CA ASN A 240 0.55 26.01 -5.76
C ASN A 240 1.69 26.43 -4.83
N LEU A 241 2.88 26.71 -5.38
CA LEU A 241 4.04 27.12 -4.60
C LEU A 241 3.82 28.49 -3.94
N THR A 242 3.33 29.49 -4.67
CA THR A 242 3.05 30.83 -4.10
C THR A 242 1.93 30.79 -3.08
N SER A 243 0.94 29.91 -3.24
CA SER A 243 -0.10 29.70 -2.23
C SER A 243 0.45 29.15 -0.92
N HIS A 244 1.48 28.32 -1.00
CA HIS A 244 2.11 27.70 0.17
C HIS A 244 3.16 28.58 0.84
N PHE A 245 4.13 29.09 0.07
CA PHE A 245 5.26 29.85 0.60
C PHE A 245 4.96 31.32 0.82
N GLY A 246 3.92 31.85 0.18
CA GLY A 246 3.55 33.27 0.27
C GLY A 246 3.77 34.05 -1.03
N LYS A 247 3.24 35.27 -1.06
CA LYS A 247 3.21 36.12 -2.25
C LYS A 247 4.11 37.35 -2.13
N ALA A 248 4.95 37.44 -1.10
CA ALA A 248 5.92 38.53 -0.94
C ALA A 248 6.91 38.53 -2.11
N GLU A 249 7.37 39.70 -2.54
CA GLU A 249 8.27 39.82 -3.71
C GLU A 249 9.58 39.05 -3.49
N GLU A 250 10.12 39.08 -2.27
CA GLU A 250 11.31 38.27 -1.93
C GLU A 250 11.08 36.79 -2.09
N THR A 251 9.91 36.26 -1.63
CA THR A 251 9.54 34.85 -1.77
C THR A 251 9.36 34.49 -3.24
N LYS A 252 8.71 35.31 -4.03
CA LYS A 252 8.54 35.08 -5.47
C LYS A 252 9.89 35.03 -6.19
N ALA A 253 10.82 35.96 -5.86
CA ALA A 253 12.15 35.95 -6.45
C ALA A 253 12.89 34.63 -6.15
N LYS A 254 12.83 34.13 -4.91
CA LYS A 254 13.39 32.81 -4.55
C LYS A 254 12.73 31.64 -5.29
N LEU A 255 11.40 31.70 -5.45
CA LEU A 255 10.67 30.68 -6.21
C LEU A 255 11.07 30.67 -7.69
N GLU A 256 11.22 31.87 -8.31
CA GLU A 256 11.68 32.01 -9.68
C GLU A 256 13.09 31.42 -9.85
N GLU A 257 14.02 31.78 -8.95
CA GLU A 257 15.38 31.28 -8.94
C GLU A 257 15.41 29.73 -8.80
N ALA A 258 14.64 29.16 -7.86
CA ALA A 258 14.57 27.72 -7.67
C ALA A 258 14.01 26.98 -8.90
N LEU A 259 12.98 27.53 -9.53
CA LEU A 259 12.41 26.96 -10.76
C LEU A 259 13.39 27.03 -11.94
N GLU A 260 14.15 28.12 -12.07
CA GLU A 260 15.21 28.24 -13.08
C GLU A 260 16.32 27.23 -12.84
N MET A 261 16.80 27.09 -11.58
CA MET A 261 17.81 26.08 -11.21
C MET A 261 17.36 24.66 -11.52
N ALA A 262 16.06 24.38 -11.30
CA ALA A 262 15.47 23.06 -11.59
C ALA A 262 15.11 22.87 -13.07
N GLU A 263 15.27 23.89 -13.92
CA GLU A 263 14.88 23.87 -15.33
C GLU A 263 13.37 23.58 -15.55
N ILE A 264 12.52 24.10 -14.63
CA ILE A 264 11.07 23.88 -14.64
C ILE A 264 10.34 25.18 -14.98
N LYS A 265 9.44 25.13 -15.95
CA LYS A 265 8.59 26.28 -16.32
C LYS A 265 7.53 26.52 -15.23
N PRO A 266 7.35 27.77 -14.75
CA PRO A 266 6.34 28.10 -13.76
C PRO A 266 4.89 27.75 -14.16
N SER A 267 4.60 27.75 -15.45
CA SER A 267 3.28 27.49 -16.03
C SER A 267 2.89 26.01 -16.07
N ILE A 268 3.82 25.09 -15.81
CA ILE A 268 3.55 23.66 -15.80
C ILE A 268 2.65 23.27 -14.62
N ARG A 269 1.91 22.20 -14.72
CA ARG A 269 1.16 21.61 -13.60
C ARG A 269 1.97 20.51 -12.94
N GLY A 270 1.75 20.28 -11.63
CA GLY A 270 2.44 19.24 -10.88
C GLY A 270 2.34 17.84 -11.53
N GLU A 271 1.19 17.52 -12.15
CA GLU A 271 0.98 16.25 -12.83
C GLU A 271 1.92 15.97 -14.02
N ALA A 272 2.53 17.00 -14.58
CA ALA A 272 3.46 16.87 -15.70
C ALA A 272 4.91 16.64 -15.27
N LEU A 273 5.22 16.79 -13.96
CA LEU A 273 6.57 16.61 -13.44
C LEU A 273 6.87 15.15 -13.14
N SER A 274 8.01 14.66 -13.62
CA SER A 274 8.58 13.39 -13.19
C SER A 274 9.06 13.45 -11.73
N ILE A 275 9.30 12.29 -11.13
CA ILE A 275 9.88 12.22 -9.77
C ILE A 275 11.27 12.85 -9.74
N ALA A 276 12.07 12.69 -10.80
CA ALA A 276 13.37 13.33 -10.93
C ALA A 276 13.28 14.86 -10.97
N GLU A 277 12.28 15.41 -11.65
CA GLU A 277 12.04 16.87 -11.69
C GLU A 277 11.57 17.39 -10.32
N PHE A 278 10.74 16.65 -9.61
CA PHE A 278 10.38 17.00 -8.22
C PHE A 278 11.59 16.99 -7.28
N ALA A 279 12.53 16.04 -7.46
CA ALA A 279 13.76 15.99 -6.69
C ALA A 279 14.63 17.24 -6.92
N LYS A 280 14.83 17.63 -8.18
CA LYS A 280 15.54 18.86 -8.54
C LYS A 280 14.87 20.10 -7.95
N LEU A 281 13.54 20.18 -8.03
CA LEU A 281 12.77 21.29 -7.48
C LEU A 281 12.92 21.39 -5.95
N ALA A 282 12.78 20.29 -5.24
CA ALA A 282 12.92 20.26 -3.78
C ALA A 282 14.32 20.72 -3.34
N ASP A 283 15.36 20.19 -3.99
CA ASP A 283 16.74 20.58 -3.68
C ASP A 283 17.01 22.05 -3.98
N ALA A 284 16.51 22.57 -5.12
CA ALA A 284 16.63 23.97 -5.48
C ALA A 284 15.92 24.92 -4.49
N LEU A 285 14.70 24.56 -4.06
CA LEU A 285 13.94 25.32 -3.07
C LEU A 285 14.69 25.42 -1.73
N LYS A 286 15.30 24.33 -1.28
CA LYS A 286 16.15 24.37 -0.06
C LYS A 286 17.39 25.24 -0.26
N GLU A 287 17.98 25.23 -1.43
CA GLU A 287 19.20 26.00 -1.72
C GLU A 287 18.94 27.50 -1.68
N VAL A 288 17.78 27.95 -2.12
CA VAL A 288 17.37 29.37 -2.03
C VAL A 288 16.79 29.78 -0.66
N GLY A 289 16.72 28.84 0.28
CA GLY A 289 16.27 29.09 1.65
C GLY A 289 14.74 29.15 1.81
N LEU A 290 14.03 28.29 1.11
CA LEU A 290 12.59 28.05 1.25
C LEU A 290 12.30 26.70 1.91
#